data_995c0d09142621d6eeaaa2dc5bee3cb1
#
_entry.id   995c0d09142621d6eeaaa2dc5bee3cb1
#
_cell.length_a   1.000
_cell.length_b   1.000
_cell.length_c   1.000
_cell.angle_alpha   90.00
_cell.angle_beta   90.00
_cell.angle_gamma   90.00
#
_symmetry.space_group_name_H-M   'P 1'
#
loop_
_entity.id
_entity.type
_entity.pdbx_description
1 polymer ?
#
loop_
_entity_poly.entity_id
_entity_poly.type
_entity_poly.pdbx_seq_one_letter_code
_entity_poly.pdbx_strand_id
1 'polypeptide(L)'
;MAEVDALGEFKHGVALLNNGNPDLALPCLWRAFECERLNPSYLSFLGLSIARAQREWDQAARLCEMALQINRNEAVFYLNLAEVYASSGSRAKALKTLDAGLEKFGDDDRLRGARRKVEKRRSPFIPLLSRNHFLNRKLGKWLHKVSKRKRKNKT
;
A
#
# COMPACT_ATOMS: atom_id res chain seq x y z
N MET A 1 -30.29 -8.65 -18.42
CA MET A 1 -29.14 -8.61 -17.49
C MET A 1 -28.88 -7.14 -17.19
N ALA A 2 -28.91 -6.74 -15.94
CA ALA A 2 -28.59 -5.35 -15.59
C ALA A 2 -27.14 -5.06 -16.01
N GLU A 3 -26.96 -4.01 -16.79
CA GLU A 3 -25.63 -3.50 -17.16
C GLU A 3 -24.93 -3.07 -15.87
N VAL A 4 -23.77 -3.65 -15.58
CA VAL A 4 -23.01 -3.29 -14.39
C VAL A 4 -22.41 -1.92 -14.61
N ASP A 5 -22.80 -0.93 -13.82
CA ASP A 5 -22.16 0.39 -13.81
C ASP A 5 -20.75 0.27 -13.22
N ALA A 6 -19.78 -0.03 -14.07
CA ALA A 6 -18.38 -0.19 -13.69
C ALA A 6 -17.82 1.03 -12.96
N LEU A 7 -18.19 2.23 -13.40
CA LEU A 7 -17.74 3.48 -12.77
C LEU A 7 -18.38 3.69 -11.40
N GLY A 8 -19.66 3.36 -11.24
CA GLY A 8 -20.35 3.40 -9.95
C GLY A 8 -19.76 2.41 -8.95
N GLU A 9 -19.53 1.18 -9.37
CA GLU A 9 -18.86 0.16 -8.56
C GLU A 9 -17.44 0.58 -8.15
N PHE A 10 -16.68 1.14 -9.08
CA PHE A 10 -15.35 1.66 -8.78
C PHE A 10 -15.38 2.77 -7.74
N LYS A 11 -16.22 3.80 -7.94
CA LYS A 11 -16.36 4.92 -6.99
C LYS A 11 -16.76 4.44 -5.60
N HIS A 12 -17.70 3.51 -5.52
CA HIS A 12 -18.14 2.91 -4.26
C HIS A 12 -17.00 2.13 -3.59
N GLY A 13 -16.30 1.29 -4.35
CA GLY A 13 -15.15 0.55 -3.83
C GLY A 13 -14.03 1.45 -3.30
N VAL A 14 -13.71 2.54 -4.01
CA VAL A 14 -12.71 3.54 -3.56
C VAL A 14 -13.16 4.23 -2.28
N ALA A 15 -14.44 4.60 -2.17
CA ALA A 15 -14.99 5.20 -0.95
C ALA A 15 -14.88 4.24 0.25
N LEU A 16 -15.20 2.97 0.05
CA LEU A 16 -15.06 1.94 1.09
C LEU A 16 -13.61 1.74 1.52
N LEU A 17 -12.65 1.73 0.56
CA LEU A 17 -11.21 1.67 0.88
C LEU A 17 -10.75 2.85 1.73
N ASN A 18 -11.19 4.06 1.38
CA ASN A 18 -10.84 5.27 2.11
C ASN A 18 -11.43 5.29 3.52
N ASN A 19 -12.60 4.67 3.71
CA ASN A 19 -13.26 4.51 5.01
C ASN A 19 -12.70 3.34 5.83
N GLY A 20 -11.65 2.65 5.34
CA GLY A 20 -11.00 1.55 6.06
C GLY A 20 -11.74 0.23 6.02
N ASN A 21 -12.61 0.02 5.04
CA ASN A 21 -13.40 -1.21 4.82
C ASN A 21 -12.94 -1.98 3.57
N PRO A 22 -11.70 -2.53 3.55
CA PRO A 22 -11.16 -3.17 2.35
C PRO A 22 -11.91 -4.45 1.94
N ASP A 23 -12.45 -5.18 2.91
CA ASP A 23 -13.22 -6.41 2.65
C ASP A 23 -14.51 -6.12 1.87
N LEU A 24 -15.17 -4.98 2.18
CA LEU A 24 -16.37 -4.53 1.45
C LEU A 24 -16.01 -3.87 0.11
N ALA A 25 -14.85 -3.22 0.02
CA ALA A 25 -14.36 -2.59 -1.20
C ALA A 25 -14.02 -3.62 -2.28
N LEU A 26 -13.46 -4.76 -1.89
CA LEU A 26 -12.94 -5.77 -2.79
C LEU A 26 -13.97 -6.26 -3.83
N PRO A 27 -15.18 -6.69 -3.46
CA PRO A 27 -16.18 -7.15 -4.44
C PRO A 27 -16.62 -6.04 -5.41
N CYS A 28 -16.70 -4.79 -4.96
CA CYS A 28 -17.04 -3.65 -5.83
C CYS A 28 -15.94 -3.39 -6.87
N LEU A 29 -14.69 -3.33 -6.42
CA LEU A 29 -13.54 -3.11 -7.30
C LEU A 29 -13.31 -4.30 -8.24
N TRP A 30 -13.63 -5.50 -7.82
CA TRP A 30 -13.57 -6.67 -8.68
C TRP A 30 -14.60 -6.58 -9.82
N ARG A 31 -15.86 -6.23 -9.52
CA ARG A 31 -16.88 -6.03 -10.56
C ARG A 31 -16.50 -4.96 -11.57
N ALA A 32 -15.96 -3.83 -11.10
CA ALA A 32 -15.46 -2.79 -11.99
C ALA A 32 -14.34 -3.31 -12.90
N PHE A 33 -13.39 -4.04 -12.34
CA PHE A 33 -12.29 -4.65 -13.10
C PHE A 33 -12.76 -5.68 -14.13
N GLU A 34 -13.78 -6.49 -13.82
CA GLU A 34 -14.34 -7.47 -14.77
C GLU A 34 -14.94 -6.80 -16.00
N CYS A 35 -15.49 -5.59 -15.87
CA CYS A 35 -16.01 -4.84 -17.00
C CYS A 35 -14.88 -4.29 -17.89
N GLU A 36 -13.80 -3.78 -17.29
CA GLU A 36 -12.69 -3.15 -18.00
C GLU A 36 -11.34 -3.60 -17.43
N ARG A 37 -10.88 -4.77 -17.83
CA ARG A 37 -9.69 -5.40 -17.26
C ARG A 37 -8.36 -4.65 -17.50
N LEU A 38 -8.31 -3.77 -18.48
CA LEU A 38 -7.14 -2.96 -18.78
C LEU A 38 -7.27 -1.49 -18.29
N ASN A 39 -8.31 -1.17 -17.54
CA ASN A 39 -8.43 0.15 -16.93
C ASN A 39 -7.41 0.29 -15.80
N PRO A 40 -6.42 1.21 -15.91
CA PRO A 40 -5.33 1.31 -14.94
C PRO A 40 -5.81 1.72 -13.54
N SER A 41 -6.89 2.52 -13.45
CA SER A 41 -7.47 2.88 -12.16
C SER A 41 -8.07 1.65 -11.47
N TYR A 42 -8.81 0.82 -12.20
CA TYR A 42 -9.41 -0.38 -11.63
C TYR A 42 -8.35 -1.38 -11.17
N LEU A 43 -7.31 -1.59 -11.99
CA LEU A 43 -6.15 -2.42 -11.62
C LEU A 43 -5.45 -1.94 -10.34
N SER A 44 -5.14 -0.65 -10.26
CA SER A 44 -4.41 -0.07 -9.15
C SER A 44 -5.18 -0.17 -7.83
N PHE A 45 -6.47 0.16 -7.84
CA PHE A 45 -7.29 0.12 -6.63
C PHE A 45 -7.70 -1.29 -6.24
N LEU A 46 -7.91 -2.18 -7.21
CA LEU A 46 -8.13 -3.62 -6.93
C LEU A 46 -6.89 -4.22 -6.26
N GLY A 47 -5.69 -3.95 -6.78
CA GLY A 47 -4.44 -4.39 -6.15
C GLY A 47 -4.32 -3.90 -4.70
N LEU A 48 -4.59 -2.61 -4.44
CA LEU A 48 -4.59 -2.07 -3.09
C LEU A 48 -5.62 -2.76 -2.18
N SER A 49 -6.82 -3.04 -2.69
CA SER A 49 -7.88 -3.72 -1.94
C SER A 49 -7.48 -5.16 -1.56
N ILE A 50 -6.93 -5.92 -2.51
CA ILE A 50 -6.40 -7.27 -2.27
C ILE A 50 -5.31 -7.26 -1.19
N ALA A 51 -4.38 -6.30 -1.26
CA ALA A 51 -3.33 -6.15 -0.26
C ALA A 51 -3.90 -5.90 1.15
N ARG A 52 -4.90 -5.04 1.26
CA ARG A 52 -5.48 -4.66 2.56
C ARG A 52 -6.41 -5.71 3.13
N ALA A 53 -7.24 -6.35 2.29
CA ALA A 53 -8.23 -7.35 2.70
C ALA A 53 -7.60 -8.74 2.89
N GLN A 54 -6.83 -9.20 1.90
CA GLN A 54 -6.39 -10.60 1.82
C GLN A 54 -4.90 -10.80 2.12
N ARG A 55 -4.09 -9.70 2.09
CA ARG A 55 -2.62 -9.75 2.24
C ARG A 55 -1.90 -10.59 1.17
N GLU A 56 -2.52 -10.72 0.01
CA GLU A 56 -1.95 -11.38 -1.17
C GLU A 56 -1.01 -10.41 -1.91
N TRP A 57 0.18 -10.20 -1.30
CA TRP A 57 1.12 -9.14 -1.67
C TRP A 57 1.60 -9.23 -3.12
N ASP A 58 1.90 -10.45 -3.59
CA ASP A 58 2.43 -10.66 -4.94
C ASP A 58 1.38 -10.37 -6.01
N GLN A 59 0.14 -10.80 -5.80
CA GLN A 59 -0.96 -10.51 -6.70
C GLN A 59 -1.27 -9.01 -6.71
N ALA A 60 -1.35 -8.40 -5.54
CA ALA A 60 -1.59 -6.98 -5.37
C ALA A 60 -0.52 -6.13 -6.07
N ALA A 61 0.76 -6.48 -5.90
CA ALA A 61 1.86 -5.77 -6.54
C ALA A 61 1.78 -5.88 -8.06
N ARG A 62 1.54 -7.08 -8.61
CA ARG A 62 1.40 -7.26 -10.08
C ARG A 62 0.30 -6.38 -10.67
N LEU A 63 -0.87 -6.30 -10.04
CA LEU A 63 -1.97 -5.45 -10.52
C LEU A 63 -1.60 -3.96 -10.51
N CYS A 64 -0.98 -3.49 -9.43
CA CYS A 64 -0.52 -2.10 -9.35
C CYS A 64 0.62 -1.80 -10.32
N GLU A 65 1.54 -2.74 -10.56
CA GLU A 65 2.60 -2.63 -11.56
C GLU A 65 2.01 -2.55 -12.98
N MET A 66 1.03 -3.39 -13.32
CA MET A 66 0.31 -3.32 -14.59
C MET A 66 -0.36 -1.96 -14.80
N ALA A 67 -1.00 -1.41 -13.77
CA ALA A 67 -1.58 -0.07 -13.84
C ALA A 67 -0.54 0.99 -14.23
N LEU A 68 0.65 0.94 -13.63
CA LEU A 68 1.76 1.85 -13.95
C LEU A 68 2.38 1.58 -15.33
N GLN A 69 2.34 0.34 -15.84
CA GLN A 69 2.79 0.04 -17.21
C GLN A 69 1.85 0.66 -18.25
N ILE A 70 0.54 0.63 -17.99
CA ILE A 70 -0.47 1.20 -18.90
C ILE A 70 -0.47 2.73 -18.84
N ASN A 71 -0.47 3.28 -17.63
CA ASN A 71 -0.50 4.73 -17.41
C ASN A 71 0.40 5.16 -16.25
N ARG A 72 1.43 5.93 -16.57
CA ARG A 72 2.37 6.49 -15.58
C ARG A 72 2.01 7.91 -15.14
N ASN A 73 0.91 8.48 -15.64
CA ASN A 73 0.59 9.90 -15.45
C ASN A 73 -0.36 10.15 -14.26
N GLU A 74 -0.43 9.21 -13.32
CA GLU A 74 -1.27 9.30 -12.12
C GLU A 74 -0.45 9.03 -10.86
N ALA A 75 -0.29 10.05 -10.02
CA ALA A 75 0.47 9.93 -8.76
C ALA A 75 -0.10 8.87 -7.81
N VAL A 76 -1.43 8.65 -7.86
CA VAL A 76 -2.12 7.67 -7.01
C VAL A 76 -1.65 6.23 -7.28
N PHE A 77 -1.23 5.90 -8.50
CA PHE A 77 -0.76 4.55 -8.82
C PHE A 77 0.58 4.26 -8.14
N TYR A 78 1.47 5.26 -8.07
CA TYR A 78 2.72 5.15 -7.31
C TYR A 78 2.46 5.03 -5.80
N LEU A 79 1.48 5.76 -5.28
CA LEU A 79 1.07 5.67 -3.88
C LEU A 79 0.54 4.28 -3.53
N ASN A 80 -0.38 3.74 -4.35
CA ASN A 80 -0.97 2.43 -4.12
C ASN A 80 0.08 1.32 -4.18
N LEU A 81 0.95 1.31 -5.20
CA LEU A 81 2.02 0.33 -5.31
C LEU A 81 3.02 0.43 -4.15
N ALA A 82 3.40 1.65 -3.78
CA ALA A 82 4.30 1.85 -2.64
C ALA A 82 3.69 1.39 -1.32
N GLU A 83 2.39 1.57 -1.12
CA GLU A 83 1.69 1.06 0.05
C GLU A 83 1.67 -0.48 0.09
N VAL A 84 1.41 -1.13 -1.05
CA VAL A 84 1.47 -2.59 -1.18
C VAL A 84 2.87 -3.09 -0.82
N TYR A 85 3.93 -2.52 -1.39
CA TYR A 85 5.31 -2.88 -1.05
C TYR A 85 5.68 -2.60 0.40
N ALA A 86 5.26 -1.46 0.95
CA ALA A 86 5.54 -1.12 2.34
C ALA A 86 4.83 -2.08 3.31
N SER A 87 3.64 -2.54 2.95
CA SER A 87 2.84 -3.47 3.76
C SER A 87 3.37 -4.90 3.71
N SER A 88 3.91 -5.32 2.56
CA SER A 88 4.61 -6.60 2.41
C SER A 88 5.98 -6.65 3.09
N GLY A 89 6.49 -5.52 3.58
CA GLY A 89 7.84 -5.41 4.16
C GLY A 89 8.93 -5.06 3.13
N SER A 90 8.60 -4.93 1.86
CA SER A 90 9.52 -4.60 0.76
C SER A 90 9.86 -3.11 0.72
N ARG A 91 10.44 -2.60 1.82
CA ARG A 91 10.71 -1.17 2.03
C ARG A 91 11.52 -0.52 0.90
N ALA A 92 12.54 -1.21 0.41
CA ALA A 92 13.40 -0.69 -0.66
C ALA A 92 12.59 -0.48 -1.96
N LYS A 93 11.70 -1.42 -2.31
CA LYS A 93 10.82 -1.29 -3.47
C LYS A 93 9.82 -0.14 -3.28
N ALA A 94 9.25 0.00 -2.08
CA ALA A 94 8.35 1.09 -1.77
C ALA A 94 9.02 2.47 -1.93
N LEU A 95 10.23 2.65 -1.40
CA LEU A 95 10.99 3.90 -1.55
C LEU A 95 11.32 4.17 -3.02
N LYS A 96 11.81 3.17 -3.76
CA LYS A 96 12.10 3.32 -5.20
C LYS A 96 10.87 3.74 -5.99
N THR A 97 9.70 3.18 -5.69
CA THR A 97 8.43 3.53 -6.34
C THR A 97 8.05 4.99 -6.04
N LEU A 98 8.18 5.42 -4.78
CA LEU A 98 7.86 6.79 -4.38
C LEU A 98 8.86 7.80 -4.97
N ASP A 99 10.15 7.46 -5.04
CA ASP A 99 11.17 8.29 -5.67
C ASP A 99 10.88 8.47 -7.17
N ALA A 100 10.49 7.40 -7.88
CA ALA A 100 10.08 7.50 -9.28
C ALA A 100 8.80 8.35 -9.48
N GLY A 101 7.86 8.28 -8.54
CA GLY A 101 6.68 9.17 -8.54
C GLY A 101 7.08 10.64 -8.32
N LEU A 102 7.97 10.92 -7.37
CA LEU A 102 8.46 12.27 -7.09
C LEU A 102 9.28 12.85 -8.25
N GLU A 103 10.10 12.02 -8.92
CA GLU A 103 10.82 12.44 -10.13
C GLU A 103 9.86 12.91 -11.21
N LYS A 104 8.71 12.24 -11.35
CA LYS A 104 7.71 12.57 -12.38
C LYS A 104 6.78 13.73 -12.01
N PHE A 105 6.30 13.77 -10.79
CA PHE A 105 5.29 14.75 -10.33
C PHE A 105 5.89 15.88 -9.51
N GLY A 106 7.22 15.89 -9.31
CA GLY A 106 7.88 16.92 -8.54
C GLY A 106 7.39 16.94 -7.09
N ASP A 107 6.88 18.09 -6.67
CA ASP A 107 6.59 18.40 -5.27
C ASP A 107 5.19 17.97 -4.79
N ASP A 108 4.75 16.74 -5.16
CA ASP A 108 3.47 16.19 -4.68
C ASP A 108 3.56 15.85 -3.18
N ASP A 109 2.80 16.56 -2.36
CA ASP A 109 2.78 16.40 -0.90
C ASP A 109 2.39 14.99 -0.44
N ARG A 110 1.53 14.30 -1.19
CA ARG A 110 1.07 12.94 -0.87
C ARG A 110 2.21 11.95 -1.03
N LEU A 111 2.97 12.06 -2.13
CA LEU A 111 4.14 11.23 -2.40
C LEU A 111 5.23 11.49 -1.37
N ARG A 112 5.52 12.76 -1.05
CA ARG A 112 6.49 13.12 0.00
C ARG A 112 6.07 12.59 1.37
N GLY A 113 4.79 12.75 1.69
CA GLY A 113 4.24 12.24 2.95
C GLY A 113 4.35 10.73 3.07
N ALA A 114 4.02 10.00 2.01
CA ALA A 114 4.14 8.55 1.94
C ALA A 114 5.62 8.11 2.08
N ARG A 115 6.55 8.77 1.37
CA ARG A 115 7.99 8.51 1.45
C ARG A 115 8.52 8.65 2.88
N ARG A 116 8.20 9.76 3.56
CA ARG A 116 8.58 9.97 4.97
C ARG A 116 8.02 8.89 5.90
N LYS A 117 6.78 8.44 5.67
CA LYS A 117 6.17 7.35 6.46
C LYS A 117 6.92 6.03 6.27
N VAL A 118 7.30 5.69 5.04
CA VAL A 118 8.09 4.50 4.74
C VAL A 118 9.50 4.60 5.32
N GLU A 119 10.16 5.75 5.25
CA GLU A 119 11.48 5.97 5.84
C GLU A 119 11.50 5.83 7.36
N LYS A 120 10.49 6.36 8.05
CA LYS A 120 10.39 6.28 9.52
C LYS A 120 10.09 4.87 10.03
N ARG A 121 9.55 3.98 9.20
CA ARG A 121 9.29 2.59 9.58
C ARG A 121 10.63 1.86 9.74
N ARG A 122 10.95 1.44 10.97
CA ARG A 122 12.14 0.62 11.25
C ARG A 122 12.04 -0.71 10.50
N SER A 123 13.18 -1.18 9.97
CA SER A 123 13.28 -2.55 9.43
C SER A 123 12.91 -3.58 10.52
N PRO A 124 12.34 -4.74 10.15
CA PRO A 124 12.14 -5.83 11.10
C PRO A 124 13.47 -6.20 11.74
N PHE A 125 13.48 -6.50 13.06
CA PHE A 125 14.71 -6.90 13.77
C PHE A 125 15.27 -8.23 13.27
N ILE A 126 14.39 -9.09 12.76
CA ILE A 126 14.78 -10.37 12.15
C ILE A 126 14.38 -10.31 10.67
N PRO A 127 15.35 -10.16 9.74
CA PRO A 127 15.06 -10.01 8.31
C PRO A 127 14.31 -11.18 7.66
N LEU A 128 14.49 -12.39 8.20
CA LEU A 128 13.88 -13.63 7.70
C LEU A 128 12.42 -13.82 8.15
N LEU A 129 11.95 -13.04 9.12
CA LEU A 129 10.58 -13.14 9.62
C LEU A 129 9.77 -11.91 9.23
N SER A 130 8.52 -12.13 8.82
CA SER A 130 7.62 -11.03 8.52
C SER A 130 7.51 -10.08 9.71
N ARG A 131 7.28 -8.78 9.45
CA ARG A 131 7.15 -7.76 10.49
C ARG A 131 6.05 -8.07 11.50
N ASN A 132 5.01 -8.76 11.07
CA ASN A 132 3.87 -9.16 11.90
C ASN A 132 4.12 -10.46 12.66
N HIS A 133 5.27 -11.13 12.44
CA HIS A 133 5.61 -12.31 13.20
C HIS A 133 5.74 -11.94 14.68
N PHE A 134 5.18 -12.79 15.57
CA PHE A 134 5.08 -12.46 16.99
C PHE A 134 6.44 -12.16 17.65
N LEU A 135 7.53 -12.79 17.18
CA LEU A 135 8.90 -12.54 17.64
C LEU A 135 9.37 -11.11 17.30
N ASN A 136 9.14 -10.63 16.08
CA ASN A 136 9.48 -9.25 15.70
C ASN A 136 8.68 -8.23 16.53
N ARG A 137 7.41 -8.53 16.84
CA ARG A 137 6.58 -7.68 17.71
C ARG A 137 7.06 -7.65 19.15
N LYS A 138 7.45 -8.82 19.74
CA LYS A 138 7.97 -8.89 21.11
C LYS A 138 9.31 -8.18 21.24
N LEU A 139 10.25 -8.44 20.33
CA LEU A 139 11.57 -7.78 20.31
C LEU A 139 11.46 -6.27 20.14
N GLY A 140 10.57 -5.80 19.25
CA GLY A 140 10.32 -4.37 19.06
C GLY A 140 9.81 -3.68 20.34
N LYS A 141 8.84 -4.29 21.03
CA LYS A 141 8.32 -3.79 22.31
C LYS A 141 9.38 -3.78 23.42
N TRP A 142 10.19 -4.83 23.50
CA TRP A 142 11.24 -4.97 24.51
C TRP A 142 12.33 -3.91 24.33
N LEU A 143 12.84 -3.73 23.10
CA LEU A 143 13.86 -2.72 22.79
C LEU A 143 13.36 -1.27 22.99
N HIS A 144 12.10 -1.01 22.68
CA HIS A 144 11.48 0.28 22.98
C HIS A 144 11.45 0.56 24.49
N LYS A 145 11.15 -0.46 25.30
CA LYS A 145 11.12 -0.36 26.77
C LYS A 145 12.50 -0.10 27.36
N VAL A 146 13.54 -0.79 26.82
CA VAL A 146 14.94 -0.61 27.22
C VAL A 146 15.46 0.78 26.83
N SER A 147 15.13 1.25 25.63
CA SER A 147 15.52 2.60 25.14
C SER A 147 14.90 3.72 26.00
N LYS A 148 13.64 3.57 26.44
CA LYS A 148 12.99 4.53 27.35
C LYS A 148 13.65 4.56 28.74
N ARG A 149 14.08 3.39 29.27
CA ARG A 149 14.78 3.32 30.56
C ARG A 149 16.14 4.04 30.52
N LYS A 150 16.91 3.89 29.43
CA LYS A 150 18.20 4.59 29.28
C LYS A 150 18.07 6.12 29.17
N ARG A 151 16.94 6.63 28.65
CA ARG A 151 16.67 8.08 28.59
C ARG A 151 16.29 8.68 29.96
N LYS A 152 15.61 7.90 30.83
CA LYS A 152 15.24 8.36 32.18
C LYS A 152 16.42 8.38 33.16
N ASN A 153 17.48 7.60 32.91
CA ASN A 153 18.67 7.56 33.78
C ASN A 153 19.76 8.55 33.36
N LYS A 154 19.52 9.44 32.37
CA LYS A 154 20.43 10.48 31.93
C LYS A 154 19.97 11.91 32.28
N THR A 155 18.88 12.01 33.02
CA THR A 155 18.39 13.26 33.65
C THR A 155 18.55 13.18 35.14
#